data_5652fbd9a041e0b10ffc587d6e443dcd
#
_entry.id   5652fbd9a041e0b10ffc587d6e443dcd
#
_cell.length_a   1.000
_cell.length_b   1.000
_cell.length_c   1.000
_cell.angle_alpha   90.00
_cell.angle_beta   90.00
_cell.angle_gamma   90.00
#
_symmetry.space_group_name_H-M   'P 1'
#
loop_
_entity.id
_entity.type
_entity.pdbx_description
1 polymer ?
#
loop_
_entity_poly.entity_id
_entity_poly.type
_entity_poly.pdbx_seq_one_letter_code
_entity_poly.pdbx_strand_id
1 'polypeptide(L)'
;LLDYYFQYILTRVHADGGFGLGDKSDPDVTAMALCELSKYREDELVKGFIQNALGYLSAVQKEDGGFVSEGVSNFESVAQVVIALCQLGIDPAADSRFIKNGNHLIDVLLSYQNSDGSFSHTLGGESDLMATEQGMLAMTAYVRLREGKTGLYDMPRRDGSYSDLTSHWAREAALLMLADEIILPDSNRVYGVDRPLRRDEFTRAAVCAVGGKAALTDTDNLPFADVSDEYRPYVAYALQNGIVNGVDETHFAPQDNVTRAQTAAILYRYLQKQYQLDMSKTSLDTVKTFTDWADCPEWSQE
;
A
#
# COMPACT_ATOMS: atom_id res chain seq x y z
N LEU A 1 -21.92 0.76 -16.78
CA LEU A 1 -21.71 2.15 -16.37
C LEU A 1 -20.21 2.51 -16.39
N LEU A 2 -19.33 1.68 -15.78
CA LEU A 2 -17.88 1.89 -15.76
C LEU A 2 -17.29 1.92 -17.18
N ASP A 3 -17.67 0.99 -18.04
CA ASP A 3 -17.24 0.97 -19.44
C ASP A 3 -17.65 2.24 -20.20
N TYR A 4 -18.80 2.82 -19.86
CA TYR A 4 -19.23 4.08 -20.46
C TYR A 4 -18.31 5.24 -20.07
N TYR A 5 -17.98 5.39 -18.79
CA TYR A 5 -17.07 6.43 -18.32
C TYR A 5 -15.65 6.23 -18.86
N PHE A 6 -15.18 5.01 -18.92
CA PHE A 6 -13.89 4.69 -19.52
C PHE A 6 -13.83 5.11 -20.98
N GLN A 7 -14.82 4.72 -21.80
CA GLN A 7 -14.91 5.15 -23.20
C GLN A 7 -14.99 6.67 -23.32
N TYR A 8 -15.72 7.32 -22.41
CA TYR A 8 -15.81 8.79 -22.41
C TYR A 8 -14.45 9.45 -22.17
N ILE A 9 -13.63 8.94 -21.23
CA ILE A 9 -12.27 9.44 -21.00
C ILE A 9 -11.44 9.34 -22.27
N LEU A 10 -11.48 8.23 -22.99
CA LEU A 10 -10.73 8.05 -24.23
C LEU A 10 -11.14 9.03 -25.34
N THR A 11 -12.36 9.58 -25.30
CA THR A 11 -12.80 10.64 -26.24
C THR A 11 -12.26 12.04 -25.91
N ARG A 12 -11.62 12.20 -24.75
CA ARG A 12 -11.08 13.49 -24.25
C ARG A 12 -9.59 13.68 -24.51
N VAL A 13 -8.96 12.74 -25.21
CA VAL A 13 -7.57 12.88 -25.61
C VAL A 13 -7.45 13.89 -26.76
N HIS A 14 -6.47 14.79 -26.67
CA HIS A 14 -6.13 15.75 -27.70
C HIS A 14 -5.00 15.24 -28.62
N ALA A 15 -4.75 15.97 -29.71
CA ALA A 15 -3.76 15.58 -30.72
C ALA A 15 -2.32 15.54 -30.19
N ASP A 16 -2.04 16.24 -29.11
CA ASP A 16 -0.75 16.24 -28.41
C ASP A 16 -0.57 15.06 -27.42
N GLY A 17 -1.59 14.21 -27.29
CA GLY A 17 -1.61 13.05 -26.42
C GLY A 17 -2.04 13.34 -24.98
N GLY A 18 -2.22 14.59 -24.59
CA GLY A 18 -2.75 14.98 -23.29
C GLY A 18 -4.29 14.93 -23.24
N PHE A 19 -4.82 15.13 -22.05
CA PHE A 19 -6.25 15.20 -21.76
C PHE A 19 -6.63 16.58 -21.23
N GLY A 20 -7.86 17.02 -21.51
CA GLY A 20 -8.36 18.29 -21.04
C GLY A 20 -9.89 18.33 -20.96
N LEU A 21 -10.43 19.26 -20.17
CA LEU A 21 -11.88 19.49 -20.07
C LEU A 21 -12.40 20.39 -21.20
N GLY A 22 -11.51 21.20 -21.79
CA GLY A 22 -11.80 22.13 -22.89
C GLY A 22 -11.07 21.75 -24.17
N ASP A 23 -10.65 22.76 -24.95
CA ASP A 23 -10.00 22.59 -26.24
C ASP A 23 -8.48 22.36 -26.18
N LYS A 24 -7.92 22.36 -24.97
CA LYS A 24 -6.48 22.19 -24.75
C LYS A 24 -6.23 21.13 -23.67
N SER A 25 -5.11 20.44 -23.83
CA SER A 25 -4.60 19.53 -22.81
C SER A 25 -4.13 20.32 -21.59
N ASP A 26 -4.33 19.70 -20.43
CA ASP A 26 -3.93 20.23 -19.13
C ASP A 26 -3.18 19.15 -18.34
N PRO A 27 -2.08 19.46 -17.64
CA PRO A 27 -1.30 18.47 -16.92
C PRO A 27 -2.08 17.79 -15.80
N ASP A 28 -2.94 18.50 -15.07
CA ASP A 28 -3.72 17.94 -13.96
C ASP A 28 -4.76 16.95 -14.48
N VAL A 29 -5.52 17.35 -15.52
CA VAL A 29 -6.52 16.50 -16.17
C VAL A 29 -5.86 15.29 -16.81
N THR A 30 -4.68 15.47 -17.42
CA THR A 30 -3.90 14.37 -18.01
C THR A 30 -3.45 13.38 -16.92
N ALA A 31 -2.95 13.87 -15.79
CA ALA A 31 -2.55 13.04 -14.66
C ALA A 31 -3.73 12.26 -14.06
N MET A 32 -4.88 12.92 -13.89
CA MET A 32 -6.11 12.26 -13.41
C MET A 32 -6.59 11.18 -14.39
N ALA A 33 -6.54 11.44 -15.71
CA ALA A 33 -6.87 10.43 -16.71
C ALA A 33 -5.92 9.23 -16.66
N LEU A 34 -4.62 9.45 -16.45
CA LEU A 34 -3.62 8.38 -16.28
C LEU A 34 -3.92 7.51 -15.06
N CYS A 35 -4.36 8.09 -13.95
CA CYS A 35 -4.77 7.32 -12.76
C CYS A 35 -5.90 6.33 -13.10
N GLU A 36 -6.89 6.74 -13.89
CA GLU A 36 -7.98 5.85 -14.29
C GLU A 36 -7.53 4.83 -15.35
N LEU A 37 -6.74 5.26 -16.35
CA LEU A 37 -6.20 4.37 -17.37
C LEU A 37 -5.26 3.30 -16.82
N SER A 38 -4.62 3.55 -15.68
CA SER A 38 -3.70 2.61 -15.03
C SER A 38 -4.32 1.24 -14.75
N LYS A 39 -5.63 1.19 -14.52
CA LYS A 39 -6.40 -0.04 -14.28
C LYS A 39 -6.48 -0.95 -15.51
N TYR A 40 -6.29 -0.37 -16.68
CA TYR A 40 -6.39 -1.05 -17.98
C TYR A 40 -5.04 -1.10 -18.70
N ARG A 41 -3.94 -0.89 -17.98
CA ARG A 41 -2.59 -0.79 -18.53
C ARG A 41 -2.11 -2.02 -19.31
N GLU A 42 -2.77 -3.18 -19.14
CA GLU A 42 -2.44 -4.39 -19.88
C GLU A 42 -3.15 -4.47 -21.24
N ASP A 43 -4.14 -3.61 -21.51
CA ASP A 43 -4.80 -3.50 -22.80
C ASP A 43 -3.90 -2.73 -23.80
N GLU A 44 -3.65 -3.31 -24.97
CA GLU A 44 -2.73 -2.77 -25.97
C GLU A 44 -3.16 -1.38 -26.50
N LEU A 45 -4.47 -1.14 -26.62
CA LEU A 45 -5.00 0.16 -27.00
C LEU A 45 -4.71 1.20 -25.91
N VAL A 46 -4.96 0.84 -24.67
CA VAL A 46 -4.79 1.73 -23.52
C VAL A 46 -3.31 2.04 -23.26
N LYS A 47 -2.41 1.10 -23.49
CA LYS A 47 -0.96 1.33 -23.47
C LYS A 47 -0.56 2.49 -24.37
N GLY A 48 -1.14 2.56 -25.58
CA GLY A 48 -0.88 3.64 -26.50
C GLY A 48 -1.29 5.02 -25.95
N PHE A 49 -2.47 5.12 -25.34
CA PHE A 49 -2.93 6.34 -24.68
C PHE A 49 -2.05 6.73 -23.50
N ILE A 50 -1.68 5.76 -22.65
CA ILE A 50 -0.77 6.00 -21.50
C ILE A 50 0.58 6.54 -21.97
N GLN A 51 1.18 5.95 -23.00
CA GLN A 51 2.49 6.41 -23.51
C GLN A 51 2.42 7.81 -24.10
N ASN A 52 1.36 8.14 -24.86
CA ASN A 52 1.15 9.47 -25.40
C ASN A 52 0.95 10.52 -24.29
N ALA A 53 0.15 10.20 -23.27
CA ALA A 53 -0.08 11.08 -22.12
C ALA A 53 1.19 11.33 -21.29
N LEU A 54 1.99 10.30 -21.06
CA LEU A 54 3.31 10.44 -20.42
C LEU A 54 4.25 11.29 -21.28
N GLY A 55 4.22 11.12 -22.61
CA GLY A 55 4.96 11.96 -23.55
C GLY A 55 4.54 13.43 -23.47
N TYR A 56 3.25 13.71 -23.43
CA TYR A 56 2.71 15.06 -23.23
C TYR A 56 3.19 15.67 -21.91
N LEU A 57 3.02 14.98 -20.78
CA LEU A 57 3.46 15.47 -19.47
C LEU A 57 4.96 15.79 -19.45
N SER A 58 5.79 14.90 -20.01
CA SER A 58 7.23 15.15 -20.11
C SER A 58 7.58 16.37 -20.97
N ALA A 59 6.80 16.62 -22.04
CA ALA A 59 7.03 17.73 -22.96
C ALA A 59 6.63 19.08 -22.37
N VAL A 60 5.55 19.12 -21.55
CA VAL A 60 5.07 20.37 -20.91
C VAL A 60 5.71 20.65 -19.56
N GLN A 61 6.49 19.69 -19.03
CA GLN A 61 7.26 19.90 -17.80
C GLN A 61 8.30 21.00 -18.02
N LYS A 62 8.32 21.98 -17.12
CA LYS A 62 9.25 23.11 -17.17
C LYS A 62 10.68 22.70 -16.82
N GLU A 63 11.62 23.57 -17.16
CA GLU A 63 13.05 23.41 -16.82
C GLU A 63 13.30 23.34 -15.30
N ASP A 64 12.45 23.97 -14.49
CA ASP A 64 12.49 23.88 -13.03
C ASP A 64 11.87 22.59 -12.47
N GLY A 65 11.33 21.74 -13.36
CA GLY A 65 10.68 20.48 -13.03
C GLY A 65 9.19 20.61 -12.69
N GLY A 66 8.66 21.82 -12.58
CA GLY A 66 7.25 22.09 -12.29
C GLY A 66 6.33 21.96 -13.50
N PHE A 67 5.05 22.17 -13.27
CA PHE A 67 4.00 22.21 -14.28
C PHE A 67 3.19 23.51 -14.19
N VAL A 68 2.51 23.86 -15.28
CA VAL A 68 1.63 25.01 -15.36
C VAL A 68 0.24 24.53 -15.70
N SER A 69 -0.72 24.82 -14.85
CA SER A 69 -2.16 24.65 -15.12
C SER A 69 -2.82 26.03 -15.02
N GLU A 70 -3.71 26.35 -15.94
CA GLU A 70 -4.42 27.65 -16.03
C GLU A 70 -3.51 28.90 -15.99
N GLY A 71 -2.27 28.75 -16.46
CA GLY A 71 -1.29 29.83 -16.53
C GLY A 71 -0.48 30.04 -15.23
N VAL A 72 -0.70 29.24 -14.21
CA VAL A 72 0.02 29.30 -12.92
C VAL A 72 0.89 28.06 -12.75
N SER A 73 2.15 28.27 -12.40
CA SER A 73 3.02 27.18 -11.92
C SER A 73 2.65 26.88 -10.47
N ASN A 74 2.12 25.71 -10.21
CA ASN A 74 1.57 25.39 -8.89
C ASN A 74 1.98 23.99 -8.41
N PHE A 75 1.87 23.80 -7.11
CA PHE A 75 2.21 22.59 -6.40
C PHE A 75 1.31 21.41 -6.79
N GLU A 76 0.01 21.66 -6.90
CA GLU A 76 -1.01 20.64 -7.13
C GLU A 76 -0.77 19.90 -8.43
N SER A 77 -0.35 20.61 -9.49
CA SER A 77 0.02 19.99 -10.76
C SER A 77 1.19 19.04 -10.61
N VAL A 78 2.21 19.37 -9.81
CA VAL A 78 3.32 18.46 -9.52
C VAL A 78 2.81 17.24 -8.74
N ALA A 79 1.99 17.46 -7.72
CA ALA A 79 1.43 16.39 -6.87
C ALA A 79 0.59 15.40 -7.69
N GLN A 80 -0.28 15.90 -8.58
CA GLN A 80 -1.10 15.05 -9.46
C GLN A 80 -0.25 14.19 -10.39
N VAL A 81 0.81 14.75 -10.98
CA VAL A 81 1.72 13.96 -11.83
C VAL A 81 2.47 12.90 -11.02
N VAL A 82 2.94 13.22 -9.81
CA VAL A 82 3.56 12.23 -8.91
C VAL A 82 2.59 11.08 -8.60
N ILE A 83 1.33 11.40 -8.27
CA ILE A 83 0.31 10.38 -8.00
C ILE A 83 0.09 9.49 -9.22
N ALA A 84 -0.04 10.08 -10.41
CA ALA A 84 -0.27 9.33 -11.65
C ALA A 84 0.89 8.39 -12.00
N LEU A 85 2.14 8.84 -11.85
CA LEU A 85 3.31 8.00 -12.08
C LEU A 85 3.35 6.83 -11.09
N CYS A 86 3.14 7.10 -9.80
CA CYS A 86 3.09 6.07 -8.77
C CYS A 86 1.97 5.05 -9.05
N GLN A 87 0.81 5.52 -9.52
CA GLN A 87 -0.32 4.66 -9.87
C GLN A 87 -0.01 3.73 -11.06
N LEU A 88 0.84 4.18 -11.99
CA LEU A 88 1.35 3.39 -13.12
C LEU A 88 2.53 2.48 -12.73
N GLY A 89 3.01 2.54 -11.49
CA GLY A 89 4.21 1.81 -11.07
C GLY A 89 5.52 2.44 -11.53
N ILE A 90 5.51 3.71 -11.92
CA ILE A 90 6.67 4.47 -12.39
C ILE A 90 7.23 5.28 -11.22
N ASP A 91 8.54 5.14 -10.95
CA ASP A 91 9.21 5.90 -9.88
C ASP A 91 9.44 7.37 -10.31
N PRO A 92 8.75 8.35 -9.70
CA PRO A 92 8.90 9.77 -10.04
C PRO A 92 10.27 10.35 -9.67
N ALA A 93 11.07 9.64 -8.88
CA ALA A 93 12.43 10.03 -8.54
C ALA A 93 13.49 9.42 -9.48
N ALA A 94 13.12 8.46 -10.34
CA ALA A 94 14.08 7.72 -11.16
C ALA A 94 13.79 7.78 -12.67
N ASP A 95 12.55 8.08 -13.08
CA ASP A 95 12.20 8.11 -14.50
C ASP A 95 12.81 9.34 -15.19
N SER A 96 13.72 9.08 -16.14
CA SER A 96 14.49 10.12 -16.83
C SER A 96 13.65 11.11 -17.63
N ARG A 97 12.41 10.78 -18.01
CA ARG A 97 11.49 11.69 -18.70
C ARG A 97 11.10 12.87 -17.81
N PHE A 98 11.09 12.68 -16.50
CA PHE A 98 10.64 13.66 -15.51
C PHE A 98 11.76 14.23 -14.63
N ILE A 99 13.02 14.03 -15.01
CA ILE A 99 14.17 14.67 -14.39
C ILE A 99 14.56 15.89 -15.25
N LYS A 100 14.46 17.08 -14.69
CA LYS A 100 14.83 18.35 -15.35
C LYS A 100 15.93 19.05 -14.55
N ASN A 101 17.01 19.41 -15.23
CA ASN A 101 18.18 20.06 -14.63
C ASN A 101 18.73 19.34 -13.37
N GLY A 102 18.61 18.00 -13.34
CA GLY A 102 19.06 17.16 -12.23
C GLY A 102 18.08 17.03 -11.06
N ASN A 103 16.94 17.75 -11.08
CA ASN A 103 15.89 17.63 -10.09
C ASN A 103 14.83 16.62 -10.56
N HIS A 104 14.49 15.65 -9.71
CA HIS A 104 13.36 14.76 -9.93
C HIS A 104 12.08 15.33 -9.28
N LEU A 105 10.92 14.77 -9.63
CA LEU A 105 9.63 15.31 -9.19
C LEU A 105 9.45 15.37 -7.67
N ILE A 106 10.08 14.48 -6.92
CA ILE A 106 10.02 14.52 -5.44
C ILE A 106 10.81 15.71 -4.89
N ASP A 107 11.96 16.06 -5.48
CA ASP A 107 12.71 17.27 -5.10
C ASP A 107 11.87 18.52 -5.37
N VAL A 108 11.23 18.57 -6.54
CA VAL A 108 10.35 19.69 -6.92
C VAL A 108 9.18 19.81 -5.95
N LEU A 109 8.53 18.69 -5.61
CA LEU A 109 7.42 18.66 -4.67
C LEU A 109 7.86 19.17 -3.27
N LEU A 110 9.00 18.70 -2.77
CA LEU A 110 9.54 19.13 -1.47
C LEU A 110 9.99 20.60 -1.45
N SER A 111 10.30 21.20 -2.61
CA SER A 111 10.67 22.62 -2.69
C SER A 111 9.53 23.59 -2.32
N TYR A 112 8.28 23.11 -2.33
CA TYR A 112 7.10 23.90 -1.91
C TYR A 112 6.78 23.73 -0.41
N GLN A 113 7.57 22.92 0.33
CA GLN A 113 7.32 22.69 1.75
C GLN A 113 7.74 23.87 2.59
N ASN A 114 6.83 24.35 3.45
CA ASN A 114 7.07 25.38 4.44
C ASN A 114 7.71 24.80 5.71
N SER A 115 8.26 25.68 6.54
CA SER A 115 8.95 25.29 7.80
C SER A 115 8.04 24.61 8.83
N ASP A 116 6.73 24.78 8.72
CA ASP A 116 5.72 24.13 9.56
C ASP A 116 5.31 22.73 9.06
N GLY A 117 5.90 22.29 7.94
CA GLY A 117 5.61 21.00 7.31
C GLY A 117 4.45 21.01 6.32
N SER A 118 3.72 22.10 6.20
CA SER A 118 2.67 22.29 5.19
C SER A 118 3.27 22.55 3.80
N PHE A 119 2.43 22.57 2.77
CA PHE A 119 2.81 22.95 1.42
C PHE A 119 2.11 24.26 1.00
N SER A 120 2.76 25.00 0.12
CA SER A 120 2.20 26.21 -0.48
C SER A 120 1.72 25.93 -1.90
N HIS A 121 0.69 26.66 -2.36
CA HIS A 121 0.19 26.60 -3.74
C HIS A 121 1.25 27.04 -4.77
N THR A 122 1.96 28.12 -4.48
CA THR A 122 3.06 28.62 -5.32
C THR A 122 4.37 28.61 -4.53
N LEU A 123 5.49 28.48 -5.23
CA LEU A 123 6.81 28.38 -4.62
C LEU A 123 7.09 29.61 -3.71
N GLY A 124 7.39 29.34 -2.44
CA GLY A 124 7.64 30.37 -1.43
C GLY A 124 6.38 31.11 -0.95
N GLY A 125 5.19 30.63 -1.28
CA GLY A 125 3.91 31.15 -0.80
C GLY A 125 3.59 30.75 0.64
N GLU A 126 2.45 31.24 1.12
CA GLU A 126 1.91 30.85 2.44
C GLU A 126 1.39 29.40 2.41
N SER A 127 1.23 28.82 3.60
CA SER A 127 0.66 27.48 3.80
C SER A 127 -0.76 27.41 3.22
N ASP A 128 -1.01 26.41 2.38
CA ASP A 128 -2.27 26.17 1.71
C ASP A 128 -2.82 24.81 2.08
N LEU A 129 -4.11 24.74 2.41
CA LEU A 129 -4.74 23.51 2.87
C LEU A 129 -4.87 22.49 1.73
N MET A 130 -5.25 22.94 0.52
CA MET A 130 -5.41 22.07 -0.64
C MET A 130 -4.05 21.53 -1.10
N ALA A 131 -3.04 22.40 -1.19
CA ALA A 131 -1.68 21.98 -1.49
C ALA A 131 -1.18 20.95 -0.47
N THR A 132 -1.42 21.17 0.81
CA THR A 132 -0.99 20.27 1.88
C THR A 132 -1.71 18.91 1.78
N GLU A 133 -3.02 18.89 1.53
CA GLU A 133 -3.77 17.66 1.32
C GLU A 133 -3.23 16.87 0.11
N GLN A 134 -3.07 17.52 -1.02
CA GLN A 134 -2.56 16.88 -2.23
C GLN A 134 -1.11 16.41 -2.08
N GLY A 135 -0.30 17.15 -1.34
CA GLY A 135 1.04 16.74 -0.97
C GLY A 135 1.06 15.46 -0.14
N MET A 136 0.17 15.36 0.84
CA MET A 136 0.02 14.13 1.63
C MET A 136 -0.39 12.93 0.75
N LEU A 137 -1.30 13.13 -0.20
CA LEU A 137 -1.69 12.09 -1.15
C LEU A 137 -0.52 11.68 -2.05
N ALA A 138 0.22 12.63 -2.61
CA ALA A 138 1.38 12.37 -3.47
C ALA A 138 2.50 11.64 -2.71
N MET A 139 2.82 12.07 -1.50
CA MET A 139 3.83 11.40 -0.67
C MET A 139 3.37 10.00 -0.25
N THR A 140 2.08 9.82 0.06
CA THR A 140 1.51 8.50 0.36
C THR A 140 1.62 7.58 -0.85
N ALA A 141 1.28 8.07 -2.06
CA ALA A 141 1.43 7.29 -3.29
C ALA A 141 2.88 6.87 -3.52
N TYR A 142 3.83 7.80 -3.30
CA TYR A 142 5.25 7.53 -3.46
C TYR A 142 5.78 6.50 -2.44
N VAL A 143 5.44 6.65 -1.15
CA VAL A 143 5.82 5.67 -0.12
C VAL A 143 5.24 4.30 -0.44
N ARG A 144 3.96 4.21 -0.83
CA ARG A 144 3.33 2.94 -1.24
C ARG A 144 4.07 2.28 -2.40
N LEU A 145 4.45 3.05 -3.43
CA LEU A 145 5.26 2.56 -4.55
C LEU A 145 6.61 2.00 -4.07
N ARG A 146 7.32 2.74 -3.21
CA ARG A 146 8.63 2.33 -2.67
C ARG A 146 8.56 1.08 -1.80
N GLU A 147 7.44 0.87 -1.14
CA GLU A 147 7.16 -0.31 -0.32
C GLU A 147 6.56 -1.48 -1.11
N GLY A 148 6.40 -1.34 -2.43
CA GLY A 148 5.80 -2.36 -3.29
C GLY A 148 4.33 -2.63 -2.98
N LYS A 149 3.63 -1.67 -2.39
CA LYS A 149 2.18 -1.72 -2.14
C LYS A 149 1.40 -1.36 -3.40
N THR A 150 0.10 -1.69 -3.39
CA THR A 150 -0.82 -1.27 -4.47
C THR A 150 -0.90 0.25 -4.59
N GLY A 151 -1.24 0.73 -5.79
CA GLY A 151 -1.43 2.15 -6.05
C GLY A 151 -2.45 2.79 -5.11
N LEU A 152 -2.43 4.12 -5.00
CA LEU A 152 -3.30 4.86 -4.09
C LEU A 152 -4.79 4.63 -4.40
N TYR A 153 -5.13 4.48 -5.68
CA TYR A 153 -6.50 4.28 -6.17
C TYR A 153 -6.82 2.83 -6.53
N ASP A 154 -5.87 1.89 -6.36
CA ASP A 154 -6.08 0.45 -6.50
C ASP A 154 -6.62 -0.16 -5.20
N MET A 155 -7.39 0.64 -4.47
CA MET A 155 -8.09 0.14 -3.29
C MET A 155 -8.97 -1.04 -3.70
N PRO A 156 -8.92 -2.15 -2.96
CA PRO A 156 -9.83 -3.24 -3.20
C PRO A 156 -11.25 -2.67 -3.19
N ARG A 157 -12.01 -3.00 -4.23
CA ARG A 157 -13.35 -2.46 -4.39
C ARG A 157 -14.15 -2.71 -3.12
N ARG A 158 -14.59 -1.65 -2.46
CA ARG A 158 -15.57 -1.72 -1.36
C ARG A 158 -16.97 -2.14 -1.85
N ASP A 159 -17.06 -2.60 -3.11
CA ASP A 159 -18.31 -2.87 -3.82
C ASP A 159 -18.99 -4.20 -3.45
N GLY A 160 -18.53 -4.85 -2.38
CA GLY A 160 -19.15 -6.09 -1.94
C GLY A 160 -18.87 -7.30 -2.84
N SER A 161 -17.81 -7.26 -3.65
CA SER A 161 -17.43 -8.36 -4.54
C SER A 161 -16.94 -9.63 -3.82
N TYR A 162 -16.86 -9.59 -2.50
CA TYR A 162 -16.67 -10.77 -1.65
C TYR A 162 -18.02 -11.20 -1.12
N SER A 163 -18.54 -12.31 -1.64
CA SER A 163 -19.90 -12.78 -1.34
C SER A 163 -20.13 -13.04 0.15
N ASP A 164 -19.09 -13.47 0.84
CA ASP A 164 -19.10 -13.78 2.28
C ASP A 164 -18.94 -12.55 3.17
N LEU A 165 -18.58 -11.38 2.62
CA LEU A 165 -18.46 -10.12 3.37
C LEU A 165 -19.72 -9.23 3.32
N THR A 166 -20.65 -9.47 2.40
CA THR A 166 -21.70 -8.51 2.04
C THR A 166 -22.53 -8.01 3.24
N SER A 167 -22.85 -8.88 4.19
CA SER A 167 -23.61 -8.56 5.41
C SER A 167 -22.93 -9.04 6.68
N HIS A 168 -21.65 -9.40 6.61
CA HIS A 168 -20.92 -9.92 7.75
C HIS A 168 -20.51 -8.81 8.72
N TRP A 169 -20.59 -9.06 10.04
CA TRP A 169 -20.23 -8.07 11.07
C TRP A 169 -18.77 -7.60 10.98
N ALA A 170 -17.85 -8.47 10.52
CA ALA A 170 -16.44 -8.17 10.38
C ALA A 170 -16.10 -7.42 9.07
N ARG A 171 -17.09 -7.07 8.24
CA ARG A 171 -16.89 -6.51 6.91
C ARG A 171 -15.92 -5.31 6.88
N GLU A 172 -16.16 -4.34 7.75
CA GLU A 172 -15.31 -3.13 7.79
C GLU A 172 -13.86 -3.44 8.16
N ALA A 173 -13.66 -4.29 9.18
CA ALA A 173 -12.34 -4.73 9.59
C ALA A 173 -11.64 -5.55 8.48
N ALA A 174 -12.36 -6.46 7.83
CA ALA A 174 -11.85 -7.27 6.73
C ALA A 174 -11.42 -6.41 5.53
N LEU A 175 -12.20 -5.39 5.18
CA LEU A 175 -11.85 -4.47 4.10
C LEU A 175 -10.62 -3.60 4.42
N LEU A 176 -10.42 -3.22 5.68
CA LEU A 176 -9.20 -2.54 6.12
C LEU A 176 -7.99 -3.47 6.03
N MET A 177 -8.11 -4.71 6.53
CA MET A 177 -7.04 -5.72 6.43
C MET A 177 -6.67 -6.03 4.98
N LEU A 178 -7.66 -6.03 4.10
CA LEU A 178 -7.45 -6.23 2.66
C LEU A 178 -6.78 -5.01 2.01
N ALA A 179 -7.19 -3.79 2.38
CA ALA A 179 -6.60 -2.55 1.86
C ALA A 179 -5.11 -2.43 2.17
N ASP A 180 -4.70 -2.90 3.36
CA ASP A 180 -3.31 -2.93 3.79
C ASP A 180 -2.60 -4.24 3.43
N GLU A 181 -3.26 -5.10 2.64
CA GLU A 181 -2.75 -6.41 2.22
C GLU A 181 -2.31 -7.30 3.41
N ILE A 182 -2.92 -7.11 4.58
CA ILE A 182 -2.63 -7.89 5.79
C ILE A 182 -3.20 -9.30 5.64
N ILE A 183 -4.47 -9.42 5.25
CA ILE A 183 -5.12 -10.69 4.93
C ILE A 183 -5.63 -10.61 3.50
N LEU A 184 -5.30 -11.59 2.67
CA LEU A 184 -5.74 -11.66 1.28
C LEU A 184 -6.86 -12.67 1.12
N PRO A 185 -7.82 -12.42 0.20
CA PRO A 185 -8.83 -13.37 -0.19
C PRO A 185 -8.23 -14.52 -0.99
N ASP A 186 -8.98 -15.59 -1.14
CA ASP A 186 -8.60 -16.66 -2.07
C ASP A 186 -8.80 -16.24 -3.54
N SER A 187 -8.35 -17.11 -4.46
CA SER A 187 -8.46 -16.88 -5.91
C SER A 187 -9.91 -16.79 -6.42
N ASN A 188 -10.89 -17.23 -5.63
CA ASN A 188 -12.32 -17.25 -5.97
C ASN A 188 -13.05 -15.99 -5.45
N ARG A 189 -12.34 -14.99 -4.95
CA ARG A 189 -12.90 -13.80 -4.30
C ARG A 189 -13.79 -14.13 -3.09
N VAL A 190 -13.40 -15.14 -2.34
CA VAL A 190 -13.95 -15.45 -1.03
C VAL A 190 -12.94 -15.01 0.01
N TYR A 191 -13.36 -14.17 0.94
CA TYR A 191 -12.46 -13.70 2.01
C TYR A 191 -12.22 -14.78 3.06
N GLY A 192 -13.20 -15.63 3.28
CA GLY A 192 -13.13 -16.74 4.23
C GLY A 192 -13.32 -16.31 5.68
N VAL A 193 -14.26 -15.36 5.93
CA VAL A 193 -14.45 -14.71 7.25
C VAL A 193 -14.70 -15.67 8.40
N ASP A 194 -15.35 -16.81 8.13
CA ASP A 194 -15.72 -17.80 9.16
C ASP A 194 -14.82 -19.04 9.13
N ARG A 195 -13.85 -19.11 8.22
CA ARG A 195 -12.93 -20.26 8.21
C ARG A 195 -11.82 -20.10 9.26
N PRO A 196 -11.34 -21.19 9.81
CA PRO A 196 -10.13 -21.14 10.63
C PRO A 196 -8.95 -20.56 9.84
N LEU A 197 -8.16 -19.71 10.50
CA LEU A 197 -6.97 -19.12 9.91
C LEU A 197 -5.80 -20.11 10.04
N ARG A 198 -5.06 -20.30 8.95
CA ARG A 198 -3.86 -21.14 8.96
C ARG A 198 -2.69 -20.40 9.62
N ARG A 199 -1.73 -21.17 10.08
CA ARG A 199 -0.56 -20.65 10.77
C ARG A 199 0.34 -19.78 9.87
N ASP A 200 0.50 -20.14 8.59
CA ASP A 200 1.22 -19.32 7.61
C ASP A 200 0.49 -17.99 7.33
N GLU A 201 -0.82 -18.02 7.15
CA GLU A 201 -1.66 -16.83 6.93
C GLU A 201 -1.62 -15.88 8.13
N PHE A 202 -1.73 -16.42 9.35
CA PHE A 202 -1.66 -15.61 10.55
C PHE A 202 -0.28 -14.98 10.74
N THR A 203 0.80 -15.74 10.47
CA THR A 203 2.17 -15.22 10.54
C THR A 203 2.37 -14.09 9.51
N ARG A 204 1.91 -14.28 8.29
CA ARG A 204 1.92 -13.23 7.27
C ARG A 204 1.16 -11.99 7.74
N ALA A 205 -0.07 -12.17 8.26
CA ALA A 205 -0.89 -11.07 8.76
C ALA A 205 -0.18 -10.30 9.88
N ALA A 206 0.42 -10.99 10.84
CA ALA A 206 1.18 -10.37 11.92
C ALA A 206 2.37 -9.55 11.39
N VAL A 207 3.14 -10.10 10.45
CA VAL A 207 4.29 -9.39 9.83
C VAL A 207 3.83 -8.17 9.03
N CYS A 208 2.77 -8.27 8.24
CA CYS A 208 2.24 -7.13 7.46
C CYS A 208 1.71 -6.02 8.37
N ALA A 209 0.97 -6.37 9.42
CA ALA A 209 0.39 -5.41 10.37
C ALA A 209 1.45 -4.51 11.05
N VAL A 210 2.70 -4.96 11.07
CA VAL A 210 3.81 -4.25 11.71
C VAL A 210 4.72 -3.51 10.72
N GLY A 211 4.33 -3.46 9.48
CA GLY A 211 5.17 -2.88 8.43
C GLY A 211 6.38 -3.74 8.06
N GLY A 212 6.45 -4.99 8.54
CA GLY A 212 7.55 -5.92 8.27
C GLY A 212 7.70 -6.30 6.80
N LYS A 213 6.68 -6.06 5.97
CA LYS A 213 6.72 -6.32 4.52
C LYS A 213 7.90 -5.61 3.85
N ALA A 214 8.25 -4.40 4.27
CA ALA A 214 9.38 -3.65 3.72
C ALA A 214 10.76 -4.21 4.08
N ALA A 215 10.83 -5.09 5.09
CA ALA A 215 12.07 -5.68 5.61
C ALA A 215 12.26 -7.16 5.22
N LEU A 216 11.47 -7.68 4.27
CA LEU A 216 11.55 -9.07 3.81
C LEU A 216 12.74 -9.24 2.85
N THR A 217 13.93 -9.52 3.38
CA THR A 217 15.15 -9.51 2.58
C THR A 217 15.90 -10.84 2.51
N ASP A 218 15.68 -11.78 3.43
CA ASP A 218 16.48 -13.02 3.46
C ASP A 218 15.60 -14.24 3.77
N THR A 219 15.47 -15.11 2.78
CA THR A 219 14.73 -16.37 2.89
C THR A 219 15.63 -17.60 2.89
N ASP A 220 16.94 -17.42 2.65
CA ASP A 220 17.85 -18.55 2.39
C ASP A 220 18.16 -19.35 3.67
N ASN A 221 18.00 -18.75 4.84
CA ASN A 221 18.30 -19.36 6.13
C ASN A 221 17.07 -19.90 6.88
N LEU A 222 15.91 -20.05 6.22
CA LEU A 222 14.74 -20.65 6.87
C LEU A 222 14.90 -22.17 6.99
N PRO A 223 14.93 -22.74 8.23
CA PRO A 223 15.15 -24.17 8.44
C PRO A 223 13.94 -25.02 8.03
N PHE A 224 12.76 -24.42 7.85
CA PHE A 224 11.50 -25.12 7.62
C PHE A 224 11.31 -25.47 6.13
N ALA A 225 11.28 -26.77 5.83
CA ALA A 225 11.11 -27.27 4.47
C ALA A 225 9.65 -27.28 3.99
N ASP A 226 8.70 -27.20 4.92
CA ASP A 226 7.27 -27.33 4.70
C ASP A 226 6.56 -25.98 4.38
N VAL A 227 7.30 -24.87 4.36
CA VAL A 227 6.78 -23.53 4.06
C VAL A 227 6.88 -23.27 2.56
N SER A 228 5.74 -22.93 1.92
CA SER A 228 5.69 -22.56 0.49
C SER A 228 6.43 -21.25 0.21
N ASP A 229 6.87 -21.07 -1.04
CA ASP A 229 7.63 -19.89 -1.48
C ASP A 229 6.86 -18.57 -1.22
N GLU A 230 5.53 -18.60 -1.32
CA GLU A 230 4.67 -17.44 -1.05
C GLU A 230 4.78 -16.94 0.40
N TYR A 231 4.82 -17.86 1.38
CA TYR A 231 4.85 -17.52 2.81
C TYR A 231 6.27 -17.52 3.40
N ARG A 232 7.24 -18.08 2.68
CA ARG A 232 8.64 -18.20 3.14
C ARG A 232 9.24 -16.87 3.63
N PRO A 233 9.10 -15.73 2.92
CA PRO A 233 9.66 -14.46 3.39
C PRO A 233 9.08 -14.00 4.73
N TYR A 234 7.79 -14.18 4.94
CA TYR A 234 7.10 -13.77 6.16
C TYR A 234 7.47 -14.64 7.35
N VAL A 235 7.56 -15.96 7.14
CA VAL A 235 7.97 -16.91 8.19
C VAL A 235 9.44 -16.69 8.55
N ALA A 236 10.32 -16.45 7.58
CA ALA A 236 11.73 -16.15 7.82
C ALA A 236 11.89 -14.87 8.66
N TYR A 237 11.21 -13.78 8.27
CA TYR A 237 11.19 -12.54 9.03
C TYR A 237 10.69 -12.76 10.46
N ALA A 238 9.56 -13.45 10.63
CA ALA A 238 8.96 -13.70 11.94
C ALA A 238 9.87 -14.55 12.85
N LEU A 239 10.54 -15.56 12.28
CA LEU A 239 11.51 -16.39 13.00
C LEU A 239 12.73 -15.58 13.44
N GLN A 240 13.37 -14.85 12.52
CA GLN A 240 14.54 -13.99 12.80
C GLN A 240 14.25 -12.94 13.87
N ASN A 241 12.99 -12.47 13.91
CA ASN A 241 12.54 -11.49 14.88
C ASN A 241 11.97 -12.10 16.17
N GLY A 242 12.01 -13.42 16.34
CA GLY A 242 11.54 -14.10 17.56
C GLY A 242 10.02 -14.03 17.75
N ILE A 243 9.25 -13.75 16.69
CA ILE A 243 7.78 -13.65 16.73
C ILE A 243 7.15 -15.03 16.68
N VAL A 244 7.73 -15.93 15.87
CA VAL A 244 7.29 -17.34 15.73
C VAL A 244 8.45 -18.30 15.96
N ASN A 245 8.11 -19.54 16.31
CA ASN A 245 9.02 -20.68 16.32
C ASN A 245 8.44 -21.79 15.44
N GLY A 246 9.26 -22.78 15.05
CA GLY A 246 8.77 -24.02 14.45
C GLY A 246 7.99 -24.87 15.44
N VAL A 247 7.31 -25.89 14.93
CA VAL A 247 6.76 -26.99 15.77
C VAL A 247 7.86 -27.97 16.17
N ASP A 248 8.91 -28.03 15.35
CA ASP A 248 10.19 -28.69 15.64
C ASP A 248 11.33 -27.95 14.90
N GLU A 249 12.54 -28.51 14.87
CA GLU A 249 13.72 -27.88 14.26
C GLU A 249 13.62 -27.69 12.74
N THR A 250 12.77 -28.48 12.05
CA THR A 250 12.69 -28.54 10.58
C THR A 250 11.30 -28.26 10.02
N HIS A 251 10.28 -28.14 10.87
CA HIS A 251 8.89 -27.96 10.46
C HIS A 251 8.24 -26.75 11.11
N PHE A 252 7.45 -26.04 10.35
CA PHE A 252 6.63 -24.91 10.78
C PHE A 252 5.17 -25.26 10.97
N ALA A 253 4.67 -26.29 10.28
CA ALA A 253 3.26 -26.69 10.17
C ALA A 253 2.37 -25.56 9.61
N PRO A 254 2.68 -25.02 8.41
CA PRO A 254 2.03 -23.82 7.85
C PRO A 254 0.53 -24.01 7.62
N GLN A 255 0.10 -25.21 7.25
CA GLN A 255 -1.30 -25.53 6.91
C GLN A 255 -2.17 -25.82 8.14
N ASP A 256 -1.59 -25.98 9.31
CA ASP A 256 -2.36 -26.20 10.54
C ASP A 256 -3.11 -24.94 10.94
N ASN A 257 -4.31 -25.10 11.48
CA ASN A 257 -5.08 -24.01 12.02
C ASN A 257 -4.40 -23.41 13.27
N VAL A 258 -4.25 -22.10 13.30
CA VAL A 258 -3.69 -21.43 14.48
C VAL A 258 -4.67 -21.52 15.66
N THR A 259 -4.17 -21.94 16.83
CA THR A 259 -4.97 -21.97 18.05
C THR A 259 -5.00 -20.61 18.74
N ARG A 260 -5.97 -20.39 19.65
CA ARG A 260 -6.04 -19.15 20.47
C ARG A 260 -4.74 -18.94 21.26
N ALA A 261 -4.17 -20.00 21.83
CA ALA A 261 -2.91 -19.94 22.56
C ALA A 261 -1.74 -19.50 21.66
N GLN A 262 -1.64 -20.07 20.44
CA GLN A 262 -0.62 -19.68 19.47
C GLN A 262 -0.81 -18.23 19.01
N THR A 263 -2.06 -17.81 18.78
CA THR A 263 -2.39 -16.42 18.43
C THR A 263 -1.93 -15.47 19.52
N ALA A 264 -2.25 -15.76 20.79
CA ALA A 264 -1.85 -14.95 21.93
C ALA A 264 -0.32 -14.86 22.06
N ALA A 265 0.39 -15.98 21.97
CA ALA A 265 1.84 -16.01 22.05
C ALA A 265 2.52 -15.21 20.93
N ILE A 266 2.06 -15.34 19.69
CA ILE A 266 2.59 -14.59 18.55
C ILE A 266 2.35 -13.08 18.74
N LEU A 267 1.13 -12.68 19.10
CA LEU A 267 0.79 -11.28 19.34
C LEU A 267 1.57 -10.71 20.54
N TYR A 268 1.73 -11.47 21.62
CA TYR A 268 2.50 -11.05 22.79
C TYR A 268 3.96 -10.78 22.43
N ARG A 269 4.65 -11.72 21.80
CA ARG A 269 6.04 -11.56 21.36
C ARG A 269 6.22 -10.39 20.42
N TYR A 270 5.26 -10.22 19.51
CA TYR A 270 5.22 -9.08 18.62
C TYR A 270 5.10 -7.75 19.38
N LEU A 271 4.09 -7.60 20.27
CA LEU A 271 3.85 -6.38 21.03
C LEU A 271 5.02 -6.06 21.97
N GLN A 272 5.58 -7.09 22.62
CA GLN A 272 6.75 -6.93 23.48
C GLN A 272 7.92 -6.33 22.70
N LYS A 273 8.18 -6.82 21.50
CA LYS A 273 9.27 -6.33 20.66
C LYS A 273 9.00 -4.92 20.13
N GLN A 274 7.81 -4.67 19.59
CA GLN A 274 7.45 -3.40 18.97
C GLN A 274 7.37 -2.25 19.97
N TYR A 275 6.82 -2.51 21.15
CA TYR A 275 6.57 -1.47 22.15
C TYR A 275 7.48 -1.56 23.37
N GLN A 276 8.43 -2.51 23.41
CA GLN A 276 9.33 -2.74 24.52
C GLN A 276 8.58 -2.86 25.86
N LEU A 277 7.45 -3.57 25.84
CA LEU A 277 6.55 -3.69 26.99
C LEU A 277 7.27 -4.41 28.13
N ASP A 278 7.31 -3.77 29.30
CA ASP A 278 7.77 -4.36 30.56
C ASP A 278 6.61 -5.11 31.23
N MET A 279 6.52 -6.40 30.97
CA MET A 279 5.47 -7.27 31.51
C MET A 279 5.74 -7.73 32.96
N SER A 280 6.91 -7.41 33.53
CA SER A 280 7.25 -7.77 34.90
C SER A 280 6.32 -7.17 35.97
N LYS A 281 5.56 -6.13 35.57
CA LYS A 281 4.59 -5.42 36.42
C LYS A 281 3.16 -5.90 36.26
N THR A 282 2.90 -6.87 35.36
CA THR A 282 1.55 -7.38 35.11
C THR A 282 1.24 -8.51 36.10
N SER A 283 0.19 -8.33 36.93
CA SER A 283 -0.30 -9.41 37.78
C SER A 283 -1.11 -10.41 36.95
N LEU A 284 -0.71 -11.68 37.00
CA LEU A 284 -1.43 -12.79 36.39
C LEU A 284 -2.55 -13.35 37.28
N ASP A 285 -2.79 -12.76 38.44
CA ASP A 285 -3.76 -13.29 39.42
C ASP A 285 -5.19 -13.32 38.86
N THR A 286 -5.54 -12.34 38.02
CA THR A 286 -6.87 -12.31 37.37
C THR A 286 -6.99 -13.38 36.29
N VAL A 287 -5.92 -13.73 35.62
CA VAL A 287 -5.91 -14.71 34.50
C VAL A 287 -6.02 -16.13 35.02
N LYS A 288 -5.41 -16.43 36.19
CA LYS A 288 -5.45 -17.76 36.84
C LYS A 288 -6.86 -18.16 37.30
N THR A 289 -7.84 -17.27 37.22
CA THR A 289 -9.25 -17.57 37.54
C THR A 289 -10.01 -18.27 36.39
N PHE A 290 -9.43 -18.36 35.21
CA PHE A 290 -10.06 -19.12 34.12
C PHE A 290 -10.02 -20.62 34.38
N THR A 291 -11.14 -21.30 34.17
CA THR A 291 -11.32 -22.71 34.52
C THR A 291 -10.45 -23.66 33.70
N ASP A 292 -10.01 -23.24 32.54
CA ASP A 292 -9.16 -23.95 31.59
C ASP A 292 -7.67 -23.52 31.61
N TRP A 293 -7.28 -22.74 32.62
CA TRP A 293 -5.89 -22.29 32.76
C TRP A 293 -4.88 -23.45 32.86
N ALA A 294 -5.27 -24.54 33.55
CA ALA A 294 -4.44 -25.71 33.68
C ALA A 294 -4.24 -26.48 32.34
N ASP A 295 -5.13 -26.28 31.39
CA ASP A 295 -5.09 -26.91 30.06
C ASP A 295 -4.25 -26.07 29.07
N CYS A 296 -3.86 -24.85 29.44
CA CYS A 296 -3.00 -24.01 28.60
C CYS A 296 -1.58 -24.60 28.56
N PRO A 297 -1.00 -24.76 27.37
CA PRO A 297 0.39 -25.21 27.23
C PRO A 297 1.35 -24.30 27.99
N GLU A 298 2.37 -24.86 28.61
CA GLU A 298 3.35 -24.13 29.45
C GLU A 298 3.96 -22.93 28.68
N TRP A 299 4.31 -23.13 27.40
CA TRP A 299 4.87 -22.10 26.54
C TRP A 299 3.90 -20.93 26.25
N SER A 300 2.61 -21.05 26.54
CA SER A 300 1.59 -20.01 26.36
C SER A 300 1.18 -19.33 27.67
N GLN A 301 1.77 -19.72 28.78
CA GLN A 301 1.48 -19.17 30.10
C GLN A 301 2.45 -18.04 30.48
N GLU A 302 3.44 -17.76 29.64
CA GLU A 302 4.40 -16.65 29.78
C GLU A 302 3.73 -15.32 29.43
#